data_c386103eb908a1201c8ee52eec4cf1a4
#
_entry.id   c386103eb908a1201c8ee52eec4cf1a4
#
_cell.length_a   1.000
_cell.length_b   1.000
_cell.length_c   1.000
_cell.angle_alpha   90.00
_cell.angle_beta   90.00
_cell.angle_gamma   90.00
#
_symmetry.space_group_name_H-M   'P 1'
#
loop_
_entity.id
_entity.type
_entity.pdbx_description
1 polymer ?
#
loop_
_entity_poly.entity_id
_entity_poly.type
_entity_poly.pdbx_seq_one_letter_code
_entity_poly.pdbx_strand_id
1 'polypeptide(L)'
;MKYKITKYLNQKITLFILVLPFLVKAQNPIIRDQFTADPTARVFKDKVYLYPSHDILPPEGVKSCEGWFCMEDYHVFSSENLTQWTDHGIIIKQNEVPWVKKDSYAMWAPDCVYRNGKYYFYFPSQSKKAGFSIGVAIADNPEGPFIPESEPIKGVSGIDPCVLLASDGNAYLFWGNGNGAMLKPNMKEIVEGSTKNCLSGLPNRQAEGPFAFEYNGNFYLTYPYVRVKTEVLGYAMSKNPLGPYEYKGLIMAEHANGCWTNHHSIINYKGEWYLFYHHNPFSPHDNKRRSAQIEKFYFNPDGTIQEVYETMRGVGINQATEKIEIDRYSNSSEDVTTSLIDENNPFLSYEATLPAKGSWFKYNDVDFDCIEDGYLIINVNVTDDTKLCVREGSPDGKVIACLNLEMSNQYLTQKANLEYVPKGIIDLVITNEGKGVVSVDWVKFKNFSNNDKDNENEEVSDETEDQIEEIVDENEEEIDSPSEEE
;
A
#
# COMPACT_ATOMS: atom_id res chain seq x y z
N MET A 1 66.75 36.96 -4.05
CA MET A 1 65.46 36.74 -4.71
C MET A 1 64.75 35.57 -4.08
N LYS A 2 63.82 35.83 -3.15
CA LYS A 2 63.12 34.79 -2.39
C LYS A 2 61.73 34.60 -2.97
N TYR A 3 61.43 33.45 -3.55
CA TYR A 3 60.08 33.08 -3.97
C TYR A 3 59.30 32.54 -2.76
N LYS A 4 58.16 33.19 -2.44
CA LYS A 4 57.17 32.69 -1.49
C LYS A 4 56.21 31.73 -2.25
N ILE A 5 56.19 30.47 -1.79
CA ILE A 5 55.21 29.50 -2.25
C ILE A 5 53.98 29.63 -1.32
N THR A 6 52.89 30.07 -1.89
CA THR A 6 51.57 30.11 -1.21
C THR A 6 50.90 28.74 -1.31
N LYS A 7 50.70 28.05 -0.17
CA LYS A 7 49.94 26.82 -0.08
C LYS A 7 48.45 27.17 -0.15
N TYR A 8 47.78 26.74 -1.20
CA TYR A 8 46.30 26.68 -1.21
C TYR A 8 45.83 25.48 -0.43
N LEU A 9 45.08 25.75 0.63
CA LEU A 9 44.41 24.73 1.45
C LEU A 9 43.10 24.41 0.75
N ASN A 10 42.98 23.25 0.08
CA ASN A 10 41.73 22.72 -0.43
C ASN A 10 40.89 22.21 0.75
N GLN A 11 39.97 23.02 1.24
CA GLN A 11 38.89 22.54 2.10
C GLN A 11 37.87 21.81 1.22
N LYS A 12 37.83 20.47 1.34
CA LYS A 12 36.73 19.68 0.84
C LYS A 12 35.53 19.94 1.75
N ILE A 13 34.55 20.68 1.28
CA ILE A 13 33.23 20.79 1.90
C ILE A 13 32.55 19.46 1.63
N THR A 14 32.48 18.60 2.65
CA THR A 14 31.65 17.40 2.63
C THR A 14 30.23 17.85 2.94
N LEU A 15 29.41 17.97 1.89
CA LEU A 15 27.99 18.22 2.01
C LEU A 15 27.36 16.98 2.64
N PHE A 16 27.04 17.04 3.93
CA PHE A 16 26.17 16.07 4.57
C PHE A 16 24.73 16.37 4.10
N ILE A 17 24.26 15.62 3.13
CA ILE A 17 22.82 15.58 2.81
C ILE A 17 22.18 14.86 4.00
N LEU A 18 21.51 15.62 4.86
CA LEU A 18 20.66 15.09 5.90
C LEU A 18 19.43 14.53 5.17
N VAL A 19 19.44 13.25 4.87
CA VAL A 19 18.24 12.54 4.44
C VAL A 19 17.36 12.44 5.69
N LEU A 20 16.43 13.39 5.84
CA LEU A 20 15.35 13.24 6.82
C LEU A 20 14.56 12.00 6.41
N PRO A 21 14.44 10.99 7.26
CA PRO A 21 13.56 9.87 6.97
C PRO A 21 12.13 10.43 6.97
N PHE A 22 11.49 10.43 5.81
CA PHE A 22 10.03 10.55 5.76
C PHE A 22 9.46 9.36 6.53
N LEU A 23 8.95 9.61 7.72
CA LEU A 23 8.28 8.62 8.57
C LEU A 23 6.94 8.27 7.91
N VAL A 24 6.93 7.27 7.06
CA VAL A 24 5.71 6.74 6.45
C VAL A 24 5.05 5.79 7.44
N LYS A 25 3.77 5.96 7.65
CA LYS A 25 2.97 5.36 8.72
C LYS A 25 2.34 4.03 8.31
N ALA A 26 2.13 3.16 9.29
CA ALA A 26 1.47 1.87 9.19
C ALA A 26 -0.03 2.01 8.91
N GLN A 27 -0.44 2.18 7.66
CA GLN A 27 -1.87 2.38 7.31
C GLN A 27 -2.13 2.04 5.85
N ASN A 28 -3.33 1.57 5.58
CA ASN A 28 -3.83 1.38 4.22
C ASN A 28 -4.34 2.72 3.62
N PRO A 29 -4.13 2.97 2.33
CA PRO A 29 -3.20 2.26 1.45
C PRO A 29 -1.75 2.43 1.88
N ILE A 30 -0.92 1.42 1.59
CA ILE A 30 0.49 1.38 2.01
C ILE A 30 1.40 2.30 1.17
N ILE A 31 1.02 2.61 -0.07
CA ILE A 31 1.66 3.60 -0.93
C ILE A 31 0.68 4.75 -1.13
N ARG A 32 1.14 6.01 -0.95
CA ARG A 32 0.24 7.16 -0.80
C ARG A 32 0.51 8.32 -1.75
N ASP A 33 1.45 8.18 -2.66
CA ASP A 33 1.88 9.21 -3.61
C ASP A 33 1.56 8.83 -5.06
N GLN A 34 1.12 7.59 -5.26
CA GLN A 34 0.72 7.07 -6.57
C GLN A 34 -0.29 5.93 -6.43
N PHE A 35 -1.02 5.64 -7.50
CA PHE A 35 -1.93 4.50 -7.55
C PHE A 35 -1.15 3.23 -7.86
N THR A 36 -1.34 2.22 -6.99
CA THR A 36 -0.67 0.92 -7.08
C THR A 36 -1.73 -0.17 -7.05
N ALA A 37 -1.71 -1.04 -8.05
CA ALA A 37 -2.68 -2.13 -8.17
C ALA A 37 -1.98 -3.49 -8.17
N ASP A 38 -2.74 -4.57 -8.15
CA ASP A 38 -2.25 -5.93 -8.36
C ASP A 38 -0.98 -6.24 -7.54
N PRO A 39 -0.99 -6.03 -6.21
CA PRO A 39 0.22 -5.96 -5.40
C PRO A 39 0.84 -7.34 -5.22
N THR A 40 1.91 -7.63 -5.95
CA THR A 40 2.73 -8.81 -5.69
C THR A 40 3.82 -8.49 -4.68
N ALA A 41 3.68 -9.04 -3.48
CA ALA A 41 4.69 -8.96 -2.44
C ALA A 41 5.54 -10.23 -2.41
N ARG A 42 6.85 -10.08 -2.22
CA ARG A 42 7.81 -11.18 -2.07
C ARG A 42 8.83 -10.84 -0.99
N VAL A 43 9.34 -11.86 -0.30
CA VAL A 43 10.39 -11.70 0.71
C VAL A 43 11.74 -12.07 0.12
N PHE A 44 12.65 -11.12 0.09
CA PHE A 44 14.03 -11.33 -0.33
C PHE A 44 14.98 -10.70 0.70
N LYS A 45 15.99 -11.45 1.14
CA LYS A 45 17.05 -10.95 2.06
C LYS A 45 16.46 -10.24 3.30
N ASP A 46 15.44 -10.83 3.92
CA ASP A 46 14.77 -10.31 5.12
C ASP A 46 14.03 -8.97 4.94
N LYS A 47 13.75 -8.57 3.68
CA LYS A 47 12.89 -7.44 3.33
C LYS A 47 11.71 -7.92 2.51
N VAL A 48 10.61 -7.20 2.62
CA VAL A 48 9.47 -7.35 1.71
C VAL A 48 9.67 -6.41 0.53
N TYR A 49 9.54 -6.95 -0.67
CA TYR A 49 9.52 -6.20 -1.92
C TYR A 49 8.12 -6.28 -2.50
N LEU A 50 7.58 -5.13 -2.89
CA LEU A 50 6.27 -5.00 -3.49
C LEU A 50 6.44 -4.57 -4.94
N TYR A 51 5.87 -5.34 -5.86
CA TYR A 51 5.85 -5.11 -7.30
C TYR A 51 4.40 -4.91 -7.75
N PRO A 52 3.86 -3.71 -7.68
CA PRO A 52 2.49 -3.43 -8.12
C PRO A 52 2.45 -3.11 -9.62
N SER A 53 1.25 -3.16 -10.19
CA SER A 53 0.92 -2.40 -11.39
C SER A 53 0.79 -0.91 -11.03
N HIS A 54 1.16 -0.02 -11.96
CA HIS A 54 1.07 1.43 -11.78
C HIS A 54 -0.13 1.97 -12.56
N ASP A 55 -1.26 2.17 -11.89
CA ASP A 55 -2.46 2.75 -12.49
C ASP A 55 -2.26 4.25 -12.74
N ILE A 56 -2.43 4.69 -13.98
CA ILE A 56 -2.33 6.10 -14.37
C ILE A 56 -3.60 6.58 -15.08
N LEU A 57 -3.78 7.88 -15.15
CA LEU A 57 -4.75 8.47 -16.06
C LEU A 57 -4.29 8.27 -17.52
N PRO A 58 -5.21 8.01 -18.46
CA PRO A 58 -4.83 7.98 -19.87
C PRO A 58 -4.11 9.28 -20.26
N PRO A 59 -2.87 9.21 -20.81
CA PRO A 59 -2.20 10.41 -21.30
C PRO A 59 -3.00 11.09 -22.41
N GLU A 60 -2.84 12.40 -22.58
CA GLU A 60 -3.58 13.17 -23.58
C GLU A 60 -3.41 12.57 -24.99
N GLY A 61 -4.53 12.36 -25.66
CA GLY A 61 -4.58 11.76 -27.02
C GLY A 61 -4.45 10.24 -27.07
N VAL A 62 -4.18 9.56 -25.95
CA VAL A 62 -4.13 8.08 -25.87
C VAL A 62 -5.55 7.53 -25.76
N LYS A 63 -5.92 6.66 -26.71
CA LYS A 63 -7.22 5.97 -26.76
C LYS A 63 -7.15 4.48 -26.41
N SER A 64 -5.95 3.92 -26.33
CA SER A 64 -5.76 2.47 -26.14
C SER A 64 -6.27 1.96 -24.80
N CYS A 65 -6.28 2.80 -23.78
CA CYS A 65 -6.76 2.50 -22.43
C CYS A 65 -7.86 3.47 -21.93
N GLU A 66 -8.46 4.29 -22.82
CA GLU A 66 -9.56 5.20 -22.46
C GLU A 66 -10.75 4.42 -21.88
N GLY A 67 -11.17 4.77 -20.66
CA GLY A 67 -12.25 4.07 -19.94
C GLY A 67 -11.88 2.67 -19.42
N TRP A 68 -10.59 2.30 -19.48
CA TRP A 68 -10.07 1.02 -19.04
C TRP A 68 -8.83 1.18 -18.15
N PHE A 69 -8.17 0.09 -17.76
CA PHE A 69 -6.93 0.12 -16.98
C PHE A 69 -5.77 0.61 -17.84
N CYS A 70 -5.06 1.65 -17.35
CA CYS A 70 -3.98 2.31 -18.06
C CYS A 70 -2.70 2.22 -17.22
N MET A 71 -1.70 1.48 -17.71
CA MET A 71 -0.45 1.19 -16.99
C MET A 71 0.72 1.16 -17.96
N GLU A 72 1.72 2.04 -17.73
CA GLU A 72 2.85 2.22 -18.63
C GLU A 72 4.11 1.48 -18.17
N ASP A 73 4.27 1.33 -16.87
CA ASP A 73 5.51 0.90 -16.25
C ASP A 73 5.26 0.12 -14.95
N TYR A 74 6.35 -0.31 -14.33
CA TYR A 74 6.36 -0.91 -13.00
C TYR A 74 7.35 -0.21 -12.10
N HIS A 75 6.93 0.11 -10.89
CA HIS A 75 7.79 0.46 -9.78
C HIS A 75 8.10 -0.75 -8.91
N VAL A 76 9.12 -0.64 -8.07
CA VAL A 76 9.34 -1.57 -6.96
C VAL A 76 9.53 -0.80 -5.67
N PHE A 77 8.86 -1.27 -4.63
CA PHE A 77 8.97 -0.74 -3.27
C PHE A 77 9.57 -1.78 -2.35
N SER A 78 10.24 -1.37 -1.28
CA SER A 78 10.70 -2.30 -0.25
C SER A 78 10.42 -1.80 1.15
N SER A 79 10.23 -2.75 2.10
CA SER A 79 10.01 -2.48 3.51
C SER A 79 10.65 -3.53 4.39
N GLU A 80 11.18 -3.11 5.56
CA GLU A 80 11.69 -3.99 6.62
C GLU A 80 10.67 -4.20 7.75
N ASN A 81 9.60 -3.39 7.78
CA ASN A 81 8.62 -3.35 8.87
C ASN A 81 7.16 -3.31 8.42
N LEU A 82 6.89 -3.33 7.10
CA LEU A 82 5.56 -3.26 6.45
C LEU A 82 4.83 -1.92 6.63
N THR A 83 5.46 -0.95 7.26
CA THR A 83 4.87 0.36 7.59
C THR A 83 5.57 1.49 6.87
N GLN A 84 6.87 1.35 6.64
CA GLN A 84 7.70 2.30 5.92
C GLN A 84 8.14 1.65 4.61
N TRP A 85 7.83 2.31 3.49
CA TRP A 85 8.12 1.82 2.15
C TRP A 85 9.08 2.77 1.43
N THR A 86 10.10 2.20 0.81
CA THR A 86 11.04 2.93 -0.03
C THR A 86 10.70 2.65 -1.48
N ASP A 87 10.38 3.69 -2.26
CA ASP A 87 10.27 3.59 -3.73
C ASP A 87 11.67 3.58 -4.34
N HIS A 88 11.98 2.53 -5.11
CA HIS A 88 13.23 2.40 -5.87
C HIS A 88 13.09 2.91 -7.32
N GLY A 89 11.92 3.45 -7.66
CA GLY A 89 11.62 3.98 -8.98
C GLY A 89 11.20 2.91 -9.99
N ILE A 90 11.16 3.33 -11.24
CA ILE A 90 10.69 2.50 -12.36
C ILE A 90 11.73 1.44 -12.71
N ILE A 91 11.28 0.20 -12.80
CA ILE A 91 12.12 -0.96 -13.14
C ILE A 91 11.98 -1.44 -14.60
N ILE A 92 10.85 -1.21 -15.23
CA ILE A 92 10.57 -1.52 -16.65
C ILE A 92 9.50 -0.56 -17.18
N LYS A 93 9.71 -0.01 -18.39
CA LYS A 93 8.68 0.71 -19.17
C LYS A 93 8.26 -0.08 -20.39
N GLN A 94 6.98 0.06 -20.80
CA GLN A 94 6.42 -0.66 -21.95
C GLN A 94 7.25 -0.54 -23.23
N ASN A 95 7.81 0.66 -23.51
CA ASN A 95 8.56 0.94 -24.73
C ASN A 95 9.99 0.37 -24.72
N GLU A 96 10.47 -0.14 -23.58
CA GLU A 96 11.75 -0.83 -23.43
C GLU A 96 11.63 -2.34 -23.73
N VAL A 97 10.41 -2.88 -23.77
CA VAL A 97 10.16 -4.30 -24.01
C VAL A 97 10.04 -4.59 -25.50
N PRO A 98 10.95 -5.39 -26.10
CA PRO A 98 11.02 -5.56 -27.56
C PRO A 98 9.75 -6.12 -28.20
N TRP A 99 9.03 -6.99 -27.52
CA TRP A 99 7.83 -7.69 -28.05
C TRP A 99 6.52 -6.96 -27.76
N VAL A 100 6.50 -6.01 -26.82
CA VAL A 100 5.31 -5.25 -26.43
C VAL A 100 4.91 -4.27 -27.52
N LYS A 101 3.60 -4.18 -27.78
CA LYS A 101 3.00 -3.18 -28.66
C LYS A 101 3.21 -1.80 -28.05
N LYS A 102 3.82 -0.88 -28.79
CA LYS A 102 4.02 0.50 -28.34
C LYS A 102 2.69 1.14 -27.94
N ASP A 103 2.75 1.94 -26.90
CA ASP A 103 1.63 2.74 -26.40
C ASP A 103 0.36 1.88 -26.11
N SER A 104 0.57 0.62 -25.69
CA SER A 104 -0.50 -0.28 -25.30
C SER A 104 -1.08 0.05 -23.92
N TYR A 105 -0.27 0.65 -23.06
CA TYR A 105 -0.60 0.96 -21.66
C TYR A 105 -1.20 -0.24 -20.91
N ALA A 106 -0.65 -1.41 -21.17
CA ALA A 106 -1.14 -2.69 -20.66
C ALA A 106 -0.05 -3.48 -19.91
N MET A 107 0.77 -2.79 -19.11
CA MET A 107 1.74 -3.38 -18.19
C MET A 107 1.01 -3.78 -16.90
N TRP A 108 0.21 -4.89 -17.00
CA TRP A 108 -0.71 -5.31 -15.94
C TRP A 108 -0.03 -6.21 -14.91
N ALA A 109 -0.80 -6.86 -14.03
CA ALA A 109 -0.36 -7.60 -12.86
C ALA A 109 0.94 -8.42 -13.02
N PRO A 110 2.02 -8.09 -12.29
CA PRO A 110 3.32 -8.77 -12.40
C PRO A 110 3.53 -9.79 -11.28
N ASP A 111 4.61 -10.56 -11.38
CA ASP A 111 5.20 -11.34 -10.30
C ASP A 111 6.74 -11.34 -10.37
N CYS A 112 7.40 -11.55 -9.23
CA CYS A 112 8.85 -11.63 -9.14
C CYS A 112 9.31 -12.79 -8.25
N VAL A 113 10.26 -13.60 -8.71
CA VAL A 113 10.85 -14.65 -7.90
C VAL A 113 12.37 -14.67 -8.00
N TYR A 114 13.04 -15.14 -6.94
CA TYR A 114 14.49 -15.35 -6.94
C TYR A 114 14.84 -16.82 -7.13
N ARG A 115 15.66 -17.13 -8.13
CA ARG A 115 16.16 -18.48 -8.37
C ARG A 115 17.51 -18.45 -9.08
N ASN A 116 18.38 -19.39 -8.76
CA ASN A 116 19.67 -19.56 -9.43
C ASN A 116 20.54 -18.29 -9.46
N GLY A 117 20.50 -17.48 -8.40
CA GLY A 117 21.29 -16.25 -8.30
C GLY A 117 20.73 -15.06 -9.07
N LYS A 118 19.52 -15.14 -9.62
CA LYS A 118 18.86 -14.08 -10.38
C LYS A 118 17.42 -13.86 -9.92
N TYR A 119 16.92 -12.65 -10.18
CA TYR A 119 15.52 -12.27 -10.01
C TYR A 119 14.84 -12.33 -11.36
N TYR A 120 13.69 -13.02 -11.42
CA TYR A 120 12.88 -13.19 -12.61
C TYR A 120 11.56 -12.47 -12.40
N PHE A 121 11.35 -11.41 -13.17
CA PHE A 121 10.15 -10.59 -13.15
C PHE A 121 9.25 -10.96 -14.30
N TYR A 122 8.07 -11.52 -14.01
CA TYR A 122 7.08 -11.97 -14.98
C TYR A 122 6.01 -10.90 -15.10
N PHE A 123 5.63 -10.56 -16.32
CA PHE A 123 4.64 -9.53 -16.57
C PHE A 123 3.86 -9.79 -17.86
N PRO A 124 2.55 -9.47 -17.89
CA PRO A 124 1.76 -9.52 -19.11
C PRO A 124 1.85 -8.18 -19.83
N SER A 125 1.67 -8.20 -21.15
CA SER A 125 1.35 -7.02 -21.94
C SER A 125 0.77 -7.41 -23.30
N GLN A 126 0.25 -6.41 -24.03
CA GLN A 126 -0.17 -6.61 -25.41
C GLN A 126 1.03 -6.83 -26.33
N SER A 127 1.06 -7.99 -26.97
CA SER A 127 2.12 -8.35 -27.93
C SER A 127 1.89 -7.67 -29.27
N LYS A 128 2.99 -7.33 -29.97
CA LYS A 128 2.97 -6.89 -31.39
C LYS A 128 2.36 -7.93 -32.32
N LYS A 129 2.43 -9.21 -31.97
CA LYS A 129 2.02 -10.33 -32.84
C LYS A 129 0.59 -10.83 -32.57
N ALA A 130 0.16 -10.91 -31.32
CA ALA A 130 -1.16 -11.46 -30.99
C ALA A 130 -1.53 -11.23 -29.51
N GLY A 131 -2.57 -10.46 -29.20
CA GLY A 131 -3.20 -10.36 -27.88
C GLY A 131 -2.24 -10.20 -26.71
N PHE A 132 -2.69 -10.60 -25.53
CA PHE A 132 -1.87 -10.63 -24.33
C PHE A 132 -0.91 -11.81 -24.31
N SER A 133 0.32 -11.54 -23.94
CA SER A 133 1.38 -12.53 -23.72
C SER A 133 2.10 -12.23 -22.40
N ILE A 134 2.73 -13.24 -21.82
CA ILE A 134 3.53 -13.10 -20.60
C ILE A 134 5.00 -13.14 -20.95
N GLY A 135 5.74 -12.13 -20.53
CA GLY A 135 7.19 -12.04 -20.68
C GLY A 135 7.93 -12.21 -19.36
N VAL A 136 9.24 -12.26 -19.49
CA VAL A 136 10.17 -12.32 -18.35
C VAL A 136 11.25 -11.26 -18.54
N ALA A 137 11.61 -10.58 -17.45
CA ALA A 137 12.79 -9.75 -17.36
C ALA A 137 13.68 -10.26 -16.21
N ILE A 138 14.98 -10.06 -16.31
CA ILE A 138 15.97 -10.65 -15.39
C ILE A 138 16.86 -9.59 -14.80
N ALA A 139 17.12 -9.67 -13.48
CA ALA A 139 18.01 -8.78 -12.76
C ALA A 139 18.95 -9.52 -11.81
N ASP A 140 20.01 -8.81 -11.38
CA ASP A 140 20.91 -9.26 -10.32
C ASP A 140 20.44 -8.84 -8.92
N ASN A 141 19.60 -7.81 -8.85
CA ASN A 141 19.06 -7.27 -7.60
C ASN A 141 17.52 -7.19 -7.67
N PRO A 142 16.83 -7.28 -6.53
CA PRO A 142 15.38 -7.18 -6.51
C PRO A 142 14.85 -5.80 -6.93
N GLU A 143 15.65 -4.75 -6.78
CA GLU A 143 15.36 -3.40 -7.25
C GLU A 143 15.69 -3.17 -8.74
N GLY A 144 16.20 -4.20 -9.44
CA GLY A 144 16.62 -4.09 -10.82
C GLY A 144 18.09 -3.65 -11.00
N PRO A 145 18.47 -3.11 -12.18
CA PRO A 145 17.61 -2.97 -13.36
C PRO A 145 17.20 -4.32 -13.96
N PHE A 146 15.95 -4.45 -14.37
CA PHE A 146 15.45 -5.66 -15.03
C PHE A 146 15.59 -5.56 -16.54
N ILE A 147 16.21 -6.57 -17.16
CA ILE A 147 16.42 -6.64 -18.61
C ILE A 147 15.38 -7.58 -19.20
N PRO A 148 14.41 -7.09 -20.00
CA PRO A 148 13.39 -7.94 -20.59
C PRO A 148 13.95 -8.86 -21.69
N GLU A 149 13.45 -10.10 -21.75
CA GLU A 149 13.73 -11.02 -22.85
C GLU A 149 13.13 -10.47 -24.16
N SER A 150 13.75 -10.83 -25.28
CA SER A 150 13.36 -10.32 -26.60
C SER A 150 12.02 -10.85 -27.11
N GLU A 151 11.54 -11.96 -26.59
CA GLU A 151 10.25 -12.60 -26.92
C GLU A 151 9.52 -13.01 -25.64
N PRO A 152 8.18 -13.08 -25.66
CA PRO A 152 7.42 -13.61 -24.52
C PRO A 152 7.61 -15.12 -24.37
N ILE A 153 7.18 -15.68 -23.26
CA ILE A 153 7.23 -17.12 -22.98
C ILE A 153 6.39 -17.87 -24.02
N LYS A 154 7.05 -18.74 -24.77
CA LYS A 154 6.40 -19.51 -25.84
C LYS A 154 5.30 -20.42 -25.28
N GLY A 155 4.11 -20.33 -25.87
CA GLY A 155 2.96 -21.18 -25.50
C GLY A 155 2.20 -20.68 -24.27
N VAL A 156 2.55 -19.50 -23.75
CA VAL A 156 1.84 -18.82 -22.66
C VAL A 156 1.19 -17.55 -23.19
N SER A 157 -0.12 -17.48 -23.13
CA SER A 157 -0.92 -16.32 -23.53
C SER A 157 -1.92 -15.97 -22.43
N GLY A 158 -2.16 -14.69 -22.21
CA GLY A 158 -3.05 -14.19 -21.15
C GLY A 158 -2.35 -13.19 -20.25
N ILE A 159 -2.86 -13.08 -19.02
CA ILE A 159 -2.49 -12.06 -18.02
C ILE A 159 -2.13 -12.74 -16.69
N ASP A 160 -1.68 -11.96 -15.73
CA ASP A 160 -1.57 -12.29 -14.31
C ASP A 160 -0.69 -13.53 -14.02
N PRO A 161 0.59 -13.48 -14.37
CA PRO A 161 1.51 -14.55 -14.01
C PRO A 161 1.75 -14.58 -12.50
N CYS A 162 1.84 -15.79 -11.95
CA CYS A 162 2.36 -16.07 -10.62
C CYS A 162 3.26 -17.29 -10.65
N VAL A 163 4.43 -17.22 -10.03
CA VAL A 163 5.37 -18.34 -9.95
C VAL A 163 5.46 -18.90 -8.54
N LEU A 164 5.18 -20.20 -8.42
CA LEU A 164 5.43 -20.99 -7.24
C LEU A 164 6.80 -21.67 -7.35
N LEU A 165 7.68 -21.43 -6.41
CA LEU A 165 8.87 -22.23 -6.16
C LEU A 165 8.49 -23.31 -5.13
N ALA A 166 8.26 -24.52 -5.58
CA ALA A 166 7.75 -25.60 -4.74
C ALA A 166 8.86 -26.37 -4.00
N SER A 167 8.50 -27.00 -2.89
CA SER A 167 9.38 -27.82 -2.07
C SER A 167 9.92 -29.06 -2.79
N ASP A 168 9.29 -29.47 -3.89
CA ASP A 168 9.77 -30.54 -4.77
C ASP A 168 10.98 -30.13 -5.65
N GLY A 169 11.43 -28.86 -5.52
CA GLY A 169 12.57 -28.29 -6.24
C GLY A 169 12.22 -27.76 -7.63
N ASN A 170 10.97 -27.86 -8.08
CA ASN A 170 10.51 -27.33 -9.36
C ASN A 170 9.90 -25.92 -9.21
N ALA A 171 9.73 -25.25 -10.34
CA ALA A 171 9.00 -24.00 -10.43
C ALA A 171 7.74 -24.21 -11.29
N TYR A 172 6.65 -23.58 -10.92
CA TYR A 172 5.38 -23.67 -11.59
C TYR A 172 4.87 -22.27 -11.90
N LEU A 173 4.49 -22.00 -13.15
CA LEU A 173 3.86 -20.76 -13.57
C LEU A 173 2.35 -20.98 -13.62
N PHE A 174 1.61 -20.09 -12.94
CA PHE A 174 0.16 -19.97 -13.02
C PHE A 174 -0.19 -18.67 -13.73
N TRP A 175 -1.33 -18.62 -14.46
CA TRP A 175 -1.74 -17.40 -15.14
C TRP A 175 -3.21 -17.43 -15.55
N GLY A 176 -3.79 -16.22 -15.75
CA GLY A 176 -5.14 -16.03 -16.27
C GLY A 176 -6.18 -16.77 -15.45
N ASN A 177 -7.12 -17.41 -16.10
CA ASN A 177 -8.22 -18.12 -15.47
C ASN A 177 -7.83 -19.51 -14.92
N GLY A 178 -6.68 -19.58 -14.25
CA GLY A 178 -6.20 -20.77 -13.55
C GLY A 178 -5.40 -21.75 -14.39
N ASN A 179 -4.81 -21.33 -15.48
CA ASN A 179 -3.80 -22.16 -16.16
C ASN A 179 -2.57 -22.33 -15.27
N GLY A 180 -1.96 -23.50 -15.30
CA GLY A 180 -0.71 -23.80 -14.62
C GLY A 180 0.17 -24.71 -15.46
N ALA A 181 1.49 -24.49 -15.40
CA ALA A 181 2.48 -25.34 -16.08
C ALA A 181 3.80 -25.38 -15.30
N MET A 182 4.56 -26.45 -15.43
CA MET A 182 5.93 -26.53 -14.92
C MET A 182 6.85 -25.66 -15.76
N LEU A 183 7.66 -24.82 -15.11
CA LEU A 183 8.75 -24.09 -15.75
C LEU A 183 9.99 -24.99 -15.93
N LYS A 184 10.71 -24.77 -17.03
CA LYS A 184 12.05 -25.35 -17.19
C LYS A 184 13.04 -24.70 -16.24
N PRO A 185 14.19 -25.31 -15.94
CA PRO A 185 15.21 -24.75 -15.04
C PRO A 185 15.72 -23.36 -15.45
N ASN A 186 15.59 -22.98 -16.73
CA ASN A 186 15.96 -21.64 -17.21
C ASN A 186 14.96 -20.54 -16.81
N MET A 187 13.83 -20.90 -16.19
CA MET A 187 12.78 -19.98 -15.74
C MET A 187 12.11 -19.14 -16.85
N LYS A 188 12.35 -19.45 -18.12
CA LYS A 188 11.87 -18.67 -19.28
C LYS A 188 10.98 -19.46 -20.24
N GLU A 189 10.81 -20.75 -19.98
CA GLU A 189 10.05 -21.67 -20.82
C GLU A 189 9.23 -22.62 -19.95
N ILE A 190 8.05 -23.01 -20.43
CA ILE A 190 7.27 -24.10 -19.82
C ILE A 190 7.73 -25.46 -20.36
N VAL A 191 7.55 -26.48 -19.54
CA VAL A 191 7.73 -27.87 -19.96
C VAL A 191 6.58 -28.26 -20.88
N GLU A 192 6.89 -28.77 -22.06
CA GLU A 192 5.89 -29.18 -23.06
C GLU A 192 4.93 -30.23 -22.50
N GLY A 193 3.63 -30.04 -22.72
CA GLY A 193 2.59 -30.95 -22.24
C GLY A 193 2.28 -30.84 -20.72
N SER A 194 2.94 -29.95 -19.97
CA SER A 194 2.67 -29.78 -18.54
C SER A 194 1.47 -28.85 -18.21
N THR A 195 0.97 -28.12 -19.22
CA THR A 195 -0.12 -27.15 -18.99
C THR A 195 -1.43 -27.84 -18.59
N LYS A 196 -2.05 -27.34 -17.55
CA LYS A 196 -3.36 -27.78 -17.02
C LYS A 196 -4.22 -26.56 -16.68
N ASN A 197 -5.53 -26.73 -16.70
CA ASN A 197 -6.45 -25.79 -16.05
C ASN A 197 -6.68 -26.24 -14.61
N CYS A 198 -6.07 -25.54 -13.66
CA CYS A 198 -6.10 -25.88 -12.22
C CYS A 198 -7.41 -25.48 -11.55
N LEU A 199 -8.24 -24.62 -12.16
CA LEU A 199 -9.56 -24.20 -11.66
C LEU A 199 -10.71 -24.99 -12.30
N SER A 200 -10.43 -26.06 -13.06
CA SER A 200 -11.46 -26.88 -13.65
C SER A 200 -12.38 -27.50 -12.61
N GLY A 201 -13.68 -27.26 -12.74
CA GLY A 201 -14.70 -27.74 -11.79
C GLY A 201 -14.86 -26.94 -10.50
N LEU A 202 -14.10 -25.83 -10.33
CA LEU A 202 -14.19 -24.92 -9.21
C LEU A 202 -15.01 -23.67 -9.56
N PRO A 203 -15.49 -22.87 -8.57
CA PRO A 203 -16.02 -21.54 -8.84
C PRO A 203 -14.97 -20.68 -9.56
N ASN A 204 -15.24 -20.29 -10.80
CA ASN A 204 -14.25 -19.63 -11.66
C ASN A 204 -14.85 -18.65 -12.67
N ARG A 205 -16.04 -18.11 -12.39
CA ARG A 205 -16.66 -17.11 -13.28
C ARG A 205 -15.76 -15.88 -13.41
N GLN A 206 -15.25 -15.60 -14.60
CA GLN A 206 -14.29 -14.52 -14.87
C GLN A 206 -13.08 -14.55 -13.93
N ALA A 207 -12.61 -15.74 -13.55
CA ALA A 207 -11.44 -15.88 -12.70
C ALA A 207 -10.19 -15.35 -13.41
N GLU A 208 -9.36 -14.66 -12.64
CA GLU A 208 -8.06 -14.13 -13.04
C GLU A 208 -7.10 -14.15 -11.85
N GLY A 209 -5.97 -13.44 -11.90
CA GLY A 209 -5.11 -13.16 -10.76
C GLY A 209 -4.71 -14.34 -9.87
N PRO A 210 -4.36 -15.53 -10.43
CA PRO A 210 -4.01 -16.67 -9.59
C PRO A 210 -2.75 -16.40 -8.79
N PHE A 211 -2.76 -16.71 -7.49
CA PHE A 211 -1.58 -16.71 -6.66
C PHE A 211 -1.41 -18.09 -6.02
N ALA A 212 -0.20 -18.63 -6.04
CA ALA A 212 0.07 -19.98 -5.52
C ALA A 212 1.18 -19.95 -4.47
N PHE A 213 0.95 -20.66 -3.36
CA PHE A 213 1.94 -20.85 -2.31
C PHE A 213 1.83 -22.25 -1.71
N GLU A 214 2.86 -22.64 -0.94
CA GLU A 214 2.91 -23.91 -0.21
C GLU A 214 2.98 -23.65 1.29
N TYR A 215 2.15 -24.37 2.05
CA TYR A 215 2.16 -24.30 3.51
C TYR A 215 1.76 -25.67 4.11
N ASN A 216 2.53 -26.16 5.09
CA ASN A 216 2.29 -27.41 5.81
C ASN A 216 1.99 -28.61 4.88
N GLY A 217 2.76 -28.72 3.77
CA GLY A 217 2.63 -29.83 2.80
C GLY A 217 1.32 -29.81 2.01
N ASN A 218 0.68 -28.66 1.91
CA ASN A 218 -0.43 -28.37 1.01
C ASN A 218 -0.05 -27.26 0.05
N PHE A 219 -0.55 -27.36 -1.17
CA PHE A 219 -0.48 -26.31 -2.17
C PHE A 219 -1.81 -25.56 -2.16
N TYR A 220 -1.72 -24.25 -2.09
CA TYR A 220 -2.84 -23.33 -2.14
C TYR A 220 -2.83 -22.62 -3.48
N LEU A 221 -3.97 -22.61 -4.14
CA LEU A 221 -4.22 -21.77 -5.31
C LEU A 221 -5.34 -20.81 -4.92
N THR A 222 -4.99 -19.55 -4.82
CA THR A 222 -5.89 -18.46 -4.46
C THR A 222 -6.15 -17.62 -5.71
N TYR A 223 -7.36 -17.10 -5.88
CA TYR A 223 -7.72 -16.40 -7.10
C TYR A 223 -8.97 -15.54 -6.91
N PRO A 224 -9.05 -14.37 -7.57
CA PRO A 224 -10.28 -13.61 -7.68
C PRO A 224 -11.24 -14.28 -8.68
N TYR A 225 -12.53 -14.17 -8.38
CA TYR A 225 -13.58 -14.55 -9.32
C TYR A 225 -14.88 -13.78 -9.03
N VAL A 226 -15.71 -13.57 -10.04
CA VAL A 226 -16.98 -12.86 -9.87
C VAL A 226 -18.02 -13.78 -9.24
N ARG A 227 -18.38 -13.52 -7.96
CA ARG A 227 -19.40 -14.29 -7.25
C ARG A 227 -20.81 -13.79 -7.60
N VAL A 228 -21.09 -12.53 -7.36
CA VAL A 228 -22.38 -11.90 -7.67
C VAL A 228 -22.24 -10.82 -8.72
N LYS A 229 -21.57 -9.73 -8.40
CA LYS A 229 -21.41 -8.55 -9.28
C LYS A 229 -19.95 -8.14 -9.45
N THR A 230 -19.18 -8.22 -8.39
CA THR A 230 -17.75 -7.87 -8.35
C THR A 230 -16.95 -9.11 -7.93
N GLU A 231 -15.64 -8.99 -7.89
CA GLU A 231 -14.76 -10.08 -7.51
C GLU A 231 -14.69 -10.30 -6.00
N VAL A 232 -14.55 -11.56 -5.63
CA VAL A 232 -14.17 -12.04 -4.30
C VAL A 232 -12.83 -12.74 -4.43
N LEU A 233 -12.09 -12.90 -3.35
CA LEU A 233 -10.92 -13.79 -3.30
C LEU A 233 -11.33 -15.14 -2.76
N GLY A 234 -11.25 -16.18 -3.61
CA GLY A 234 -11.45 -17.56 -3.21
C GLY A 234 -10.13 -18.34 -3.15
N TYR A 235 -10.19 -19.54 -2.58
CA TYR A 235 -9.04 -20.43 -2.57
C TYR A 235 -9.41 -21.90 -2.67
N ALA A 236 -8.46 -22.66 -3.19
CA ALA A 236 -8.52 -24.10 -3.28
C ALA A 236 -7.21 -24.73 -2.81
N MET A 237 -7.26 -25.97 -2.33
CA MET A 237 -6.11 -26.70 -1.79
C MET A 237 -5.87 -27.99 -2.56
N SER A 238 -4.60 -28.41 -2.64
CA SER A 238 -4.17 -29.65 -3.27
C SER A 238 -2.96 -30.25 -2.57
N LYS A 239 -2.70 -31.53 -2.79
CA LYS A 239 -1.44 -32.19 -2.44
C LYS A 239 -0.40 -32.16 -3.56
N ASN A 240 -0.76 -31.65 -4.74
CA ASN A 240 0.14 -31.52 -5.89
C ASN A 240 0.11 -30.10 -6.43
N PRO A 241 1.25 -29.55 -6.90
CA PRO A 241 1.35 -28.17 -7.39
C PRO A 241 0.38 -27.81 -8.51
N LEU A 242 0.12 -28.74 -9.45
CA LEU A 242 -0.82 -28.56 -10.55
C LEU A 242 -2.17 -29.27 -10.34
N GLY A 243 -2.55 -29.49 -9.07
CA GLY A 243 -3.82 -30.08 -8.71
C GLY A 243 -3.91 -31.62 -8.91
N PRO A 244 -5.13 -32.19 -8.84
CA PRO A 244 -6.41 -31.47 -8.74
C PRO A 244 -6.57 -30.67 -7.44
N TYR A 245 -7.20 -29.53 -7.56
CA TYR A 245 -7.52 -28.67 -6.42
C TYR A 245 -8.95 -28.88 -5.95
N GLU A 246 -9.18 -28.68 -4.65
CA GLU A 246 -10.49 -28.69 -4.01
C GLU A 246 -10.79 -27.30 -3.43
N TYR A 247 -11.92 -26.71 -3.83
CA TYR A 247 -12.35 -25.40 -3.32
C TYR A 247 -12.63 -25.45 -1.81
N LYS A 248 -12.12 -24.49 -1.05
CA LYS A 248 -12.23 -24.47 0.42
C LYS A 248 -13.02 -23.28 0.96
N GLY A 249 -13.16 -22.19 0.21
CA GLY A 249 -13.93 -21.04 0.66
C GLY A 249 -13.38 -19.72 0.16
N LEU A 250 -13.80 -18.65 0.84
CA LEU A 250 -13.36 -17.29 0.58
C LEU A 250 -12.20 -16.92 1.50
N ILE A 251 -11.33 -16.07 0.97
CA ILE A 251 -10.33 -15.29 1.72
C ILE A 251 -10.91 -13.91 2.03
N MET A 252 -11.56 -13.29 1.03
CA MET A 252 -12.13 -11.95 1.15
C MET A 252 -13.43 -11.86 0.34
N ALA A 253 -14.45 -11.26 0.92
CA ALA A 253 -15.71 -10.96 0.23
C ALA A 253 -15.56 -9.83 -0.80
N GLU A 254 -16.65 -9.48 -1.51
CA GLU A 254 -16.69 -8.30 -2.37
C GLU A 254 -16.38 -7.02 -1.59
N HIS A 255 -15.65 -6.09 -2.18
CA HIS A 255 -15.41 -4.78 -1.58
C HIS A 255 -16.73 -4.01 -1.35
N ALA A 256 -16.89 -3.45 -0.16
CA ALA A 256 -18.13 -2.81 0.28
C ALA A 256 -18.56 -1.63 -0.60
N ASN A 257 -17.59 -0.87 -1.14
CA ASN A 257 -17.84 0.26 -2.04
C ASN A 257 -18.08 -0.14 -3.50
N GLY A 258 -18.00 -1.46 -3.84
CA GLY A 258 -18.21 -1.99 -5.17
C GLY A 258 -17.00 -1.81 -6.11
N CYS A 259 -15.79 -1.69 -5.59
CA CYS A 259 -14.57 -1.86 -6.39
C CYS A 259 -14.66 -3.18 -7.16
N TRP A 260 -14.51 -3.11 -8.49
CA TRP A 260 -14.88 -4.25 -9.33
C TRP A 260 -13.89 -5.39 -9.27
N THR A 261 -12.58 -5.09 -9.32
CA THR A 261 -11.50 -6.07 -9.29
C THR A 261 -10.95 -6.26 -7.88
N ASN A 262 -10.42 -7.45 -7.63
CA ASN A 262 -9.56 -7.76 -6.51
C ASN A 262 -8.37 -8.56 -7.02
N HIS A 263 -7.16 -8.23 -6.62
CA HIS A 263 -5.95 -8.96 -6.98
C HIS A 263 -4.99 -8.93 -5.79
N HIS A 264 -4.24 -10.02 -5.57
CA HIS A 264 -3.60 -10.23 -4.29
C HIS A 264 -2.30 -11.01 -4.36
N SER A 265 -1.56 -10.98 -3.26
CA SER A 265 -0.48 -11.91 -2.96
C SER A 265 -0.46 -12.24 -1.46
N ILE A 266 0.16 -13.36 -1.10
CA ILE A 266 0.22 -13.86 0.27
C ILE A 266 1.66 -14.20 0.60
N ILE A 267 2.19 -13.65 1.71
CA ILE A 267 3.56 -13.90 2.14
C ILE A 267 3.63 -14.30 3.62
N ASN A 268 4.66 -15.06 3.97
CA ASN A 268 5.13 -15.16 5.35
C ASN A 268 6.31 -14.24 5.54
N TYR A 269 6.23 -13.35 6.52
CA TYR A 269 7.31 -12.44 6.87
C TYR A 269 7.50 -12.40 8.38
N LYS A 270 8.72 -12.69 8.84
CA LYS A 270 9.08 -12.77 10.27
C LYS A 270 8.15 -13.69 11.09
N GLY A 271 7.67 -14.77 10.47
CA GLY A 271 6.80 -15.76 11.11
C GLY A 271 5.31 -15.47 11.08
N GLU A 272 4.91 -14.29 10.66
CA GLU A 272 3.52 -13.87 10.49
C GLU A 272 3.11 -13.92 9.02
N TRP A 273 1.82 -14.16 8.75
CA TRP A 273 1.29 -14.18 7.41
C TRP A 273 0.52 -12.90 7.08
N TYR A 274 0.63 -12.45 5.84
CA TYR A 274 0.03 -11.21 5.35
C TYR A 274 -0.60 -11.42 3.98
N LEU A 275 -1.79 -10.83 3.81
CA LEU A 275 -2.49 -10.67 2.54
C LEU A 275 -2.23 -9.25 2.03
N PHE A 276 -1.64 -9.13 0.85
CA PHE A 276 -1.61 -7.89 0.08
C PHE A 276 -2.72 -7.95 -0.95
N TYR A 277 -3.47 -6.89 -1.11
CA TYR A 277 -4.57 -6.81 -2.08
C TYR A 277 -4.72 -5.37 -2.55
N HIS A 278 -5.56 -5.11 -3.54
CA HIS A 278 -5.87 -3.74 -3.91
C HIS A 278 -7.32 -3.37 -3.63
N HIS A 279 -7.54 -2.10 -3.41
CA HIS A 279 -8.83 -1.44 -3.31
C HIS A 279 -8.71 -0.04 -3.90
N ASN A 280 -9.80 0.76 -3.97
CA ASN A 280 -9.76 2.11 -4.54
C ASN A 280 -10.14 3.23 -3.54
N PRO A 281 -9.60 3.26 -2.32
CA PRO A 281 -9.99 4.28 -1.33
C PRO A 281 -9.66 5.70 -1.78
N PHE A 282 -8.53 5.92 -2.46
CA PHE A 282 -8.15 7.23 -3.00
C PHE A 282 -8.88 7.62 -4.29
N SER A 283 -9.73 6.76 -4.84
CA SER A 283 -10.53 7.03 -6.02
C SER A 283 -11.88 6.32 -5.94
N PRO A 284 -12.73 6.64 -4.95
CA PRO A 284 -13.94 5.88 -4.64
C PRO A 284 -14.95 5.84 -5.81
N HIS A 285 -14.85 6.77 -6.75
CA HIS A 285 -15.70 6.86 -7.95
C HIS A 285 -15.04 6.31 -9.22
N ASP A 286 -13.81 5.78 -9.12
CA ASP A 286 -13.05 5.26 -10.26
C ASP A 286 -12.35 3.93 -9.94
N ASN A 287 -12.90 2.84 -10.46
CA ASN A 287 -12.36 1.49 -10.31
C ASN A 287 -11.05 1.23 -11.11
N LYS A 288 -10.51 2.23 -11.82
CA LYS A 288 -9.33 2.09 -12.66
C LYS A 288 -8.07 2.68 -12.01
N ARG A 289 -8.21 3.27 -10.83
CA ARG A 289 -7.12 3.82 -10.04
C ARG A 289 -7.15 3.19 -8.66
N ARG A 290 -6.37 2.15 -8.49
CA ARG A 290 -6.41 1.29 -7.30
C ARG A 290 -5.19 1.54 -6.42
N SER A 291 -5.23 1.09 -5.18
CA SER A 291 -4.17 1.29 -4.20
C SER A 291 -3.92 0.03 -3.40
N ALA A 292 -2.64 -0.34 -3.25
CA ALA A 292 -2.21 -1.51 -2.51
C ALA A 292 -2.50 -1.39 -1.02
N GLN A 293 -3.03 -2.45 -0.45
CA GLN A 293 -3.36 -2.60 0.96
C GLN A 293 -2.77 -3.88 1.53
N ILE A 294 -2.74 -3.98 2.84
CA ILE A 294 -2.19 -5.13 3.57
C ILE A 294 -3.02 -5.42 4.81
N GLU A 295 -3.31 -6.72 5.05
CA GLU A 295 -3.93 -7.20 6.27
C GLU A 295 -3.19 -8.41 6.85
N LYS A 296 -3.36 -8.67 8.14
CA LYS A 296 -2.94 -9.94 8.74
C LYS A 296 -3.78 -11.09 8.19
N PHE A 297 -3.13 -12.24 8.05
CA PHE A 297 -3.70 -13.43 7.45
C PHE A 297 -3.51 -14.62 8.35
N TYR A 298 -4.55 -15.40 8.59
CA TYR A 298 -4.52 -16.50 9.56
C TYR A 298 -5.02 -17.81 8.98
N PHE A 299 -4.44 -18.91 9.46
CA PHE A 299 -4.91 -20.25 9.18
C PHE A 299 -5.68 -20.83 10.39
N ASN A 300 -6.66 -21.64 10.10
CA ASN A 300 -7.28 -22.55 11.08
C ASN A 300 -6.33 -23.73 11.36
N PRO A 301 -6.54 -24.47 12.46
CA PRO A 301 -5.73 -25.64 12.79
C PRO A 301 -5.71 -26.75 11.73
N ASP A 302 -6.74 -26.84 10.89
CA ASP A 302 -6.86 -27.79 9.78
C ASP A 302 -6.16 -27.31 8.49
N GLY A 303 -5.56 -26.11 8.51
CA GLY A 303 -4.90 -25.48 7.36
C GLY A 303 -5.84 -24.70 6.45
N THR A 304 -7.14 -24.63 6.74
CA THR A 304 -8.02 -23.70 6.03
C THR A 304 -7.73 -22.26 6.39
N ILE A 305 -8.08 -21.34 5.50
CA ILE A 305 -7.81 -19.91 5.66
C ILE A 305 -9.00 -19.25 6.38
N GLN A 306 -8.71 -18.37 7.33
CA GLN A 306 -9.73 -17.50 7.92
C GLN A 306 -10.07 -16.36 6.96
N GLU A 307 -11.34 -15.96 6.91
CA GLU A 307 -11.77 -14.83 6.09
C GLU A 307 -11.13 -13.54 6.62
N VAL A 308 -10.60 -12.73 5.70
CA VAL A 308 -9.93 -11.44 5.97
C VAL A 308 -10.90 -10.33 5.64
N TYR A 309 -11.07 -9.40 6.58
CA TYR A 309 -11.87 -8.19 6.38
C TYR A 309 -10.98 -7.03 6.06
N GLU A 310 -11.33 -6.28 5.02
CA GLU A 310 -10.60 -5.07 4.65
C GLU A 310 -10.70 -3.99 5.73
N THR A 311 -9.58 -3.34 6.02
CA THR A 311 -9.54 -2.18 6.91
C THR A 311 -8.69 -1.06 6.32
N MET A 312 -8.99 0.18 6.71
CA MET A 312 -8.09 1.31 6.41
C MET A 312 -6.88 1.34 7.35
N ARG A 313 -6.92 0.55 8.43
CA ARG A 313 -5.85 0.47 9.42
C ARG A 313 -4.59 -0.21 8.89
N GLY A 314 -4.74 -1.31 8.16
CA GLY A 314 -3.60 -2.13 7.76
C GLY A 314 -2.88 -2.78 8.94
N VAL A 315 -1.56 -2.93 8.82
CA VAL A 315 -0.72 -3.66 9.79
C VAL A 315 0.39 -2.78 10.36
N GLY A 316 1.04 -3.25 11.43
CA GLY A 316 2.20 -2.64 12.08
C GLY A 316 1.85 -1.79 13.30
N ILE A 317 2.89 -1.38 14.02
CA ILE A 317 2.79 -0.61 15.27
C ILE A 317 3.11 0.84 14.95
N ASN A 318 2.24 1.78 15.38
CA ASN A 318 2.52 3.21 15.31
C ASN A 318 3.07 3.70 16.64
N GLN A 319 4.07 4.57 16.59
CA GLN A 319 4.54 5.26 17.79
C GLN A 319 3.57 6.37 18.18
N ALA A 320 3.20 6.44 19.45
CA ALA A 320 2.31 7.49 19.96
C ALA A 320 2.87 8.90 19.70
N THR A 321 4.19 9.05 19.64
CA THR A 321 4.88 10.32 19.36
C THR A 321 4.83 10.77 17.90
N GLU A 322 4.35 9.91 17.00
CA GLU A 322 4.18 10.25 15.57
C GLU A 322 2.76 10.73 15.30
N LYS A 323 2.57 11.46 14.19
CA LYS A 323 1.22 11.80 13.70
C LYS A 323 0.53 10.49 13.26
N ILE A 324 -0.58 10.10 13.85
CA ILE A 324 -1.39 8.93 13.53
C ILE A 324 -2.64 9.41 12.79
N GLU A 325 -2.84 9.00 11.54
CA GLU A 325 -4.08 9.22 10.79
C GLU A 325 -5.18 8.33 11.40
N ILE A 326 -5.76 8.80 12.48
CA ILE A 326 -6.66 8.01 13.33
C ILE A 326 -8.01 7.73 12.65
N ASP A 327 -8.35 8.50 11.62
CA ASP A 327 -9.45 8.33 10.69
C ASP A 327 -9.43 6.96 10.00
N ARG A 328 -8.26 6.33 9.89
CA ARG A 328 -8.04 5.00 9.32
C ARG A 328 -8.11 3.91 10.37
N TYR A 329 -9.21 3.87 11.04
CA TYR A 329 -9.45 2.99 12.18
C TYR A 329 -9.66 1.51 11.79
N SER A 330 -9.59 0.62 12.78
CA SER A 330 -9.80 -0.82 12.63
C SER A 330 -11.25 -1.23 12.78
N ASN A 331 -12.01 -0.53 13.62
CA ASN A 331 -13.39 -0.86 13.97
C ASN A 331 -14.12 0.38 14.50
N SER A 332 -15.45 0.41 14.40
CA SER A 332 -16.25 1.55 14.84
C SER A 332 -17.68 1.13 15.25
N SER A 333 -18.41 2.05 15.89
CA SER A 333 -19.88 1.97 15.93
C SER A 333 -20.47 2.13 14.52
N GLU A 334 -21.68 1.62 14.31
CA GLU A 334 -22.33 1.55 12.99
C GLU A 334 -22.60 2.94 12.37
N ASP A 335 -22.68 3.99 13.18
CA ASP A 335 -23.02 5.34 12.78
C ASP A 335 -21.80 6.20 12.35
N VAL A 336 -20.59 5.71 12.57
CA VAL A 336 -19.35 6.38 12.11
C VAL A 336 -19.20 6.29 10.61
N THR A 337 -18.87 7.40 9.98
CA THR A 337 -18.58 7.47 8.54
C THR A 337 -17.16 7.95 8.30
N THR A 338 -16.59 7.53 7.17
CA THR A 338 -15.27 7.97 6.70
C THR A 338 -15.42 8.59 5.33
N SER A 339 -14.83 9.77 5.11
CA SER A 339 -14.83 10.49 3.83
C SER A 339 -13.47 11.12 3.55
N LEU A 340 -13.19 11.41 2.28
CA LEU A 340 -12.03 12.22 1.90
C LEU A 340 -12.26 13.67 2.35
N ILE A 341 -11.25 14.31 2.93
CA ILE A 341 -11.29 15.74 3.28
C ILE A 341 -11.39 16.58 2.01
N ASP A 342 -10.69 16.18 0.94
CA ASP A 342 -10.76 16.80 -0.39
C ASP A 342 -10.81 15.74 -1.48
N GLU A 343 -11.94 15.63 -2.18
CA GLU A 343 -12.11 14.68 -3.29
C GLU A 343 -11.23 15.00 -4.51
N ASN A 344 -10.78 16.26 -4.67
CA ASN A 344 -9.88 16.68 -5.75
C ASN A 344 -8.42 16.35 -5.46
N ASN A 345 -8.06 16.19 -4.18
CA ASN A 345 -6.73 15.76 -3.75
C ASN A 345 -6.84 14.58 -2.78
N PRO A 346 -7.12 13.37 -3.27
CA PRO A 346 -7.39 12.21 -2.41
C PRO A 346 -6.18 11.74 -1.60
N PHE A 347 -4.96 12.17 -1.97
CA PHE A 347 -3.74 11.81 -1.24
C PHE A 347 -3.51 12.66 0.02
N LEU A 348 -4.30 13.72 0.23
CA LEU A 348 -4.18 14.54 1.44
C LEU A 348 -4.57 13.74 2.68
N SER A 349 -5.79 13.28 2.82
CA SER A 349 -6.26 12.49 3.96
C SER A 349 -7.74 12.14 3.88
N TYR A 350 -8.17 11.37 4.89
CA TYR A 350 -9.56 11.09 5.23
C TYR A 350 -9.95 11.82 6.51
N GLU A 351 -11.24 11.78 6.81
CA GLU A 351 -11.80 12.12 8.12
C GLU A 351 -12.71 10.99 8.61
N ALA A 352 -12.74 10.76 9.92
CA ALA A 352 -13.72 9.90 10.56
C ALA A 352 -14.71 10.78 11.35
N THR A 353 -15.99 10.72 10.99
CA THR A 353 -17.05 11.52 11.60
C THR A 353 -17.80 10.72 12.65
N LEU A 354 -17.86 11.25 13.86
CA LEU A 354 -18.61 10.77 15.03
C LEU A 354 -19.87 11.63 15.17
N PRO A 355 -21.04 11.18 14.67
CA PRO A 355 -22.22 12.03 14.49
C PRO A 355 -23.02 12.27 15.78
N ALA A 356 -22.83 11.45 16.81
CA ALA A 356 -23.68 11.50 17.99
C ALA A 356 -22.95 11.04 19.26
N LYS A 357 -23.57 11.35 20.40
CA LYS A 357 -23.11 10.84 21.68
C LYS A 357 -23.13 9.30 21.72
N GLY A 358 -21.97 8.73 22.06
CA GLY A 358 -21.75 7.29 22.12
C GLY A 358 -21.16 6.70 20.83
N SER A 359 -21.05 7.49 19.74
CA SER A 359 -20.26 7.10 18.57
C SER A 359 -18.80 6.91 18.96
N TRP A 360 -18.17 5.90 18.39
CA TRP A 360 -16.76 5.61 18.66
C TRP A 360 -16.09 4.94 17.47
N PHE A 361 -14.77 5.10 17.36
CA PHE A 361 -13.93 4.27 16.53
C PHE A 361 -12.64 3.86 17.25
N LYS A 362 -12.07 2.73 16.82
CA LYS A 362 -10.89 2.11 17.43
C LYS A 362 -9.74 1.98 16.43
N TYR A 363 -8.54 2.34 16.88
CA TYR A 363 -7.30 2.22 16.14
C TYR A 363 -6.32 1.33 16.91
N ASN A 364 -5.97 0.18 16.33
CA ASN A 364 -5.16 -0.84 16.99
C ASN A 364 -3.66 -0.50 17.00
N ASP A 365 -2.91 -1.12 17.92
CA ASP A 365 -1.45 -1.23 17.96
C ASP A 365 -0.72 0.12 17.96
N VAL A 366 -0.93 0.93 18.99
CA VAL A 366 -0.18 2.18 19.26
C VAL A 366 0.76 1.97 20.44
N ASP A 367 2.05 2.22 20.23
CA ASP A 367 3.10 2.07 21.22
C ASP A 367 3.32 3.36 22.01
N PHE A 368 3.11 3.28 23.32
CA PHE A 368 3.26 4.37 24.28
C PHE A 368 4.55 4.33 25.09
N ASP A 369 5.45 3.36 24.87
CA ASP A 369 6.65 3.20 25.71
C ASP A 369 7.58 4.42 25.72
N CYS A 370 7.47 5.30 24.72
CA CYS A 370 8.22 6.56 24.64
C CYS A 370 7.50 7.76 25.29
N ILE A 371 6.29 7.57 25.85
CA ILE A 371 5.55 8.62 26.58
C ILE A 371 5.72 8.39 28.09
N GLU A 372 6.26 9.40 28.78
CA GLU A 372 6.39 9.38 30.24
C GLU A 372 5.33 10.23 30.94
N ASP A 373 5.15 11.45 30.45
CA ASP A 373 4.20 12.46 30.90
C ASP A 373 4.00 13.49 29.78
N GLY A 374 2.75 13.89 29.46
CA GLY A 374 2.59 14.73 28.29
C GLY A 374 1.14 15.06 27.96
N TYR A 375 0.93 15.37 26.69
CA TYR A 375 -0.35 15.82 26.17
C TYR A 375 -0.68 15.20 24.81
N LEU A 376 -1.97 15.09 24.56
CA LEU A 376 -2.57 14.75 23.25
C LEU A 376 -2.61 16.02 22.39
N ILE A 377 -2.30 15.86 21.11
CA ILE A 377 -2.60 16.82 20.03
C ILE A 377 -3.54 16.09 19.07
N ILE A 378 -4.65 16.73 18.71
CA ILE A 378 -5.66 16.15 17.82
C ILE A 378 -6.16 17.21 16.83
N ASN A 379 -6.36 16.82 15.58
CA ASN A 379 -6.92 17.68 14.54
C ASN A 379 -8.39 17.31 14.33
N VAL A 380 -9.28 18.28 14.54
CA VAL A 380 -10.73 18.06 14.52
C VAL A 380 -11.48 19.20 13.86
N ASN A 381 -12.62 18.86 13.23
CA ASN A 381 -13.63 19.80 12.77
C ASN A 381 -14.92 19.55 13.56
N VAL A 382 -15.49 20.60 14.15
CA VAL A 382 -16.63 20.50 15.08
C VAL A 382 -17.77 21.37 14.60
N THR A 383 -18.94 20.78 14.37
CA THR A 383 -20.12 21.52 13.89
C THR A 383 -20.98 22.08 15.03
N ASP A 384 -20.96 21.46 16.20
CA ASP A 384 -21.65 21.88 17.42
C ASP A 384 -20.80 21.47 18.63
N ASP A 385 -20.87 22.27 19.73
CA ASP A 385 -20.11 22.00 20.94
C ASP A 385 -20.27 20.56 21.43
N THR A 386 -19.15 19.92 21.71
CA THR A 386 -19.13 18.51 22.12
C THR A 386 -17.97 18.21 23.06
N LYS A 387 -17.98 17.00 23.62
CA LYS A 387 -16.87 16.46 24.40
C LYS A 387 -16.33 15.21 23.70
N LEU A 388 -15.05 15.18 23.42
CA LEU A 388 -14.35 14.06 22.82
C LEU A 388 -13.41 13.44 23.85
N CYS A 389 -13.38 12.11 23.98
CA CYS A 389 -12.43 11.43 24.84
C CYS A 389 -11.64 10.38 24.08
N VAL A 390 -10.35 10.24 24.41
CA VAL A 390 -9.45 9.19 23.96
C VAL A 390 -9.29 8.18 25.09
N ARG A 391 -9.49 6.90 24.81
CA ARG A 391 -9.55 5.81 25.78
C ARG A 391 -8.64 4.64 25.37
N GLU A 392 -8.31 3.79 26.33
CA GLU A 392 -7.54 2.57 26.13
C GLU A 392 -8.48 1.38 25.87
N GLY A 393 -8.27 0.66 24.79
CA GLY A 393 -8.79 -0.68 24.50
C GLY A 393 -10.25 -0.77 24.08
N SER A 394 -11.16 -0.03 24.72
CA SER A 394 -12.61 -0.11 24.46
C SER A 394 -13.32 1.23 24.68
N PRO A 395 -14.56 1.41 24.17
CA PRO A 395 -15.35 2.62 24.40
C PRO A 395 -15.59 2.95 25.89
N ASP A 396 -15.59 1.93 26.75
CA ASP A 396 -15.70 2.06 28.20
C ASP A 396 -14.32 1.98 28.89
N GLY A 397 -13.23 1.99 28.12
CA GLY A 397 -11.86 1.85 28.60
C GLY A 397 -11.41 3.06 29.43
N LYS A 398 -10.23 2.93 30.07
CA LYS A 398 -9.66 4.00 30.87
C LYS A 398 -9.40 5.24 30.02
N VAL A 399 -9.79 6.41 30.52
CA VAL A 399 -9.57 7.68 29.84
C VAL A 399 -8.08 8.00 29.79
N ILE A 400 -7.57 8.30 28.62
CA ILE A 400 -6.23 8.81 28.39
C ILE A 400 -6.24 10.34 28.40
N ALA A 401 -7.19 10.94 27.67
CA ALA A 401 -7.41 12.39 27.63
C ALA A 401 -8.85 12.70 27.19
N CYS A 402 -9.38 13.85 27.64
CA CYS A 402 -10.66 14.38 27.15
C CYS A 402 -10.52 15.86 26.76
N LEU A 403 -11.31 16.30 25.77
CA LEU A 403 -11.41 17.68 25.31
C LEU A 403 -12.86 18.13 25.32
N ASN A 404 -13.11 19.34 25.81
CA ASN A 404 -14.35 20.04 25.51
C ASN A 404 -14.08 20.89 24.26
N LEU A 405 -14.80 20.61 23.21
CA LEU A 405 -14.61 21.20 21.88
C LEU A 405 -15.75 22.16 21.58
N GLU A 406 -15.40 23.37 21.18
CA GLU A 406 -16.33 24.40 20.72
C GLU A 406 -16.52 24.28 19.20
N MET A 407 -17.69 24.71 18.70
CA MET A 407 -17.98 24.73 17.28
C MET A 407 -16.93 25.55 16.52
N SER A 408 -16.35 24.94 15.47
CA SER A 408 -15.31 25.59 14.67
C SER A 408 -15.63 25.67 13.18
N ASN A 409 -16.41 24.71 12.64
CA ASN A 409 -16.72 24.57 11.21
C ASN A 409 -15.48 24.55 10.30
N GLN A 410 -14.33 24.26 10.85
CA GLN A 410 -13.04 24.11 10.17
C GLN A 410 -12.13 23.21 10.99
N TYR A 411 -11.11 22.64 10.37
CA TYR A 411 -10.11 21.86 11.08
C TYR A 411 -9.25 22.75 11.97
N LEU A 412 -9.22 22.42 13.26
CA LEU A 412 -8.37 23.06 14.25
C LEU A 412 -7.61 22.00 15.04
N THR A 413 -6.34 22.30 15.30
CA THR A 413 -5.52 21.50 16.20
C THR A 413 -5.83 21.85 17.66
N GLN A 414 -6.24 20.85 18.42
CA GLN A 414 -6.58 20.98 19.84
C GLN A 414 -5.60 20.20 20.70
N LYS A 415 -5.42 20.59 21.98
CA LYS A 415 -4.52 19.94 22.93
C LYS A 415 -5.25 19.60 24.24
N ALA A 416 -4.89 18.48 24.85
CA ALA A 416 -5.33 18.09 26.19
C ALA A 416 -4.22 17.36 26.94
N ASN A 417 -4.02 17.69 28.20
CA ASN A 417 -3.11 16.96 29.08
C ASN A 417 -3.59 15.53 29.26
N LEU A 418 -2.67 14.59 29.40
CA LEU A 418 -3.00 13.19 29.65
C LEU A 418 -3.44 13.02 31.11
N GLU A 419 -4.63 12.44 31.31
CA GLU A 419 -5.12 12.03 32.63
C GLU A 419 -4.43 10.73 33.08
N TYR A 420 -3.98 9.95 32.10
CA TYR A 420 -3.30 8.67 32.27
C TYR A 420 -2.38 8.38 31.07
N VAL A 421 -1.19 7.90 31.35
CA VAL A 421 -0.24 7.45 30.34
C VAL A 421 -0.27 5.92 30.24
N PRO A 422 -0.74 5.34 29.13
CA PRO A 422 -0.67 3.90 28.87
C PRO A 422 0.78 3.38 28.84
N LYS A 423 0.95 2.08 28.94
CA LYS A 423 2.24 1.42 28.80
C LYS A 423 2.18 0.32 27.76
N GLY A 424 3.26 0.19 26.98
CA GLY A 424 3.34 -0.78 25.91
C GLY A 424 2.46 -0.43 24.72
N ILE A 425 2.11 -1.47 23.97
CA ILE A 425 1.27 -1.37 22.78
C ILE A 425 -0.20 -1.51 23.20
N ILE A 426 -1.02 -0.54 22.86
CA ILE A 426 -2.44 -0.51 23.18
C ILE A 426 -3.30 -0.19 21.94
N ASP A 427 -4.60 -0.44 22.04
CA ASP A 427 -5.58 0.08 21.10
C ASP A 427 -6.10 1.42 21.61
N LEU A 428 -6.13 2.44 20.73
CA LEU A 428 -6.77 3.72 20.99
C LEU A 428 -8.25 3.67 20.62
N VAL A 429 -9.11 4.21 21.45
CA VAL A 429 -10.53 4.39 21.14
C VAL A 429 -10.90 5.85 21.30
N ILE A 430 -11.47 6.44 20.25
CA ILE A 430 -12.00 7.82 20.30
C ILE A 430 -13.52 7.75 20.46
N THR A 431 -14.05 8.47 21.45
CA THR A 431 -15.48 8.46 21.77
C THR A 431 -16.04 9.87 21.76
N ASN A 432 -17.19 10.07 21.14
CA ASN A 432 -17.96 11.31 21.27
C ASN A 432 -18.87 11.22 22.51
N GLU A 433 -18.60 12.00 23.52
CA GLU A 433 -19.34 12.02 24.81
C GLU A 433 -20.43 13.11 24.82
N GLY A 434 -20.38 14.04 23.86
CA GLY A 434 -21.31 15.16 23.72
C GLY A 434 -22.40 14.91 22.68
N LYS A 435 -23.10 15.95 22.27
CA LYS A 435 -24.21 15.89 21.31
C LYS A 435 -23.81 16.40 19.93
N GLY A 436 -22.75 17.21 19.83
CA GLY A 436 -22.28 17.78 18.57
C GLY A 436 -21.62 16.73 17.69
N VAL A 437 -21.57 17.01 16.40
CA VAL A 437 -20.85 16.21 15.43
C VAL A 437 -19.40 16.62 15.40
N VAL A 438 -18.49 15.66 15.42
CA VAL A 438 -17.06 15.89 15.32
C VAL A 438 -16.43 14.97 14.28
N SER A 439 -15.69 15.57 13.36
CA SER A 439 -14.81 14.86 12.43
C SER A 439 -13.37 14.90 12.95
N VAL A 440 -12.68 13.78 12.89
CA VAL A 440 -11.30 13.65 13.37
C VAL A 440 -10.43 13.21 12.20
N ASP A 441 -9.31 13.90 12.00
CA ASP A 441 -8.30 13.60 10.99
C ASP A 441 -7.15 12.79 11.65
N TRP A 442 -6.36 13.41 12.52
CA TRP A 442 -5.20 12.74 13.12
C TRP A 442 -5.03 13.04 14.61
N VAL A 443 -4.24 12.21 15.26
CA VAL A 443 -3.77 12.40 16.64
C VAL A 443 -2.25 12.26 16.73
N LYS A 444 -1.68 12.88 17.77
CA LYS A 444 -0.27 12.75 18.16
C LYS A 444 -0.15 12.96 19.65
N PHE A 445 0.81 12.28 20.29
CA PHE A 445 1.14 12.48 21.69
C PHE A 445 2.54 13.07 21.82
N LYS A 446 2.74 13.98 22.76
CA LYS A 446 4.06 14.58 23.05
C LYS A 446 4.34 14.56 24.54
N ASN A 447 5.59 14.31 24.91
CA ASN A 447 6.07 14.55 26.26
C ASN A 447 6.13 16.05 26.52
N PHE A 448 5.89 16.49 27.77
CA PHE A 448 6.20 17.85 28.16
C PHE A 448 7.68 18.14 28.00
N SER A 449 8.03 19.27 27.40
CA SER A 449 9.39 19.80 27.43
C SER A 449 9.66 20.45 28.79
N ASN A 450 10.93 20.64 29.13
CA ASN A 450 11.29 21.38 30.37
C ASN A 450 10.72 22.81 30.38
N ASN A 451 10.46 23.39 29.21
CA ASN A 451 9.84 24.73 29.08
C ASN A 451 8.31 24.71 29.24
N ASP A 452 7.65 23.58 28.96
CA ASP A 452 6.19 23.48 29.09
C ASP A 452 5.74 23.38 30.56
N LYS A 453 6.64 22.90 31.44
CA LYS A 453 6.38 22.75 32.89
C LYS A 453 6.37 24.09 33.65
N ASP A 454 6.98 25.14 33.08
CA ASP A 454 7.06 26.45 33.69
C ASP A 454 5.90 27.40 33.32
N ASN A 455 5.07 27.01 32.32
CA ASN A 455 4.03 27.85 31.73
C ASN A 455 2.58 27.48 32.11
N GLU A 456 2.34 26.81 33.24
CA GLU A 456 0.97 26.51 33.71
C GLU A 456 0.13 27.77 34.06
N ASN A 457 0.63 29.00 33.83
CA ASN A 457 -0.04 30.25 34.15
C ASN A 457 -0.15 31.30 33.03
N GLU A 458 0.15 30.98 31.78
CA GLU A 458 -0.04 31.96 30.71
C GLU A 458 -0.99 31.44 29.62
N GLU A 459 -2.03 32.27 29.35
CA GLU A 459 -3.04 32.07 28.32
C GLU A 459 -2.41 31.80 26.96
N VAL A 460 -3.00 30.84 26.23
CA VAL A 460 -2.63 30.44 24.89
C VAL A 460 -2.72 31.61 23.93
N SER A 461 -1.59 32.19 23.56
CA SER A 461 -1.48 33.04 22.39
C SER A 461 -1.12 32.17 21.18
N ASP A 462 -1.87 32.35 20.09
CA ASP A 462 -1.70 31.78 18.79
C ASP A 462 -0.22 31.66 18.34
N GLU A 463 0.28 30.45 18.20
CA GLU A 463 1.36 30.18 17.28
C GLU A 463 0.81 29.37 16.07
N THR A 464 0.25 30.10 15.14
CA THR A 464 0.21 29.71 13.73
C THR A 464 1.60 29.95 13.17
N GLU A 465 2.32 28.90 12.81
CA GLU A 465 3.30 28.88 11.72
C GLU A 465 4.11 27.56 11.77
N ASP A 466 3.57 26.51 11.17
CA ASP A 466 4.43 25.55 10.47
C ASP A 466 4.46 26.02 9.01
N GLN A 467 5.53 26.69 8.66
CA GLN A 467 5.80 27.18 7.32
C GLN A 467 5.82 26.01 6.34
N ILE A 468 4.88 26.03 5.41
CA ILE A 468 5.01 25.35 4.14
C ILE A 468 6.07 26.13 3.38
N GLU A 469 7.29 25.66 3.33
CA GLU A 469 8.26 26.11 2.34
C GLU A 469 7.79 25.64 0.96
N GLU A 470 7.09 26.53 0.25
CA GLU A 470 6.95 26.48 -1.19
C GLU A 470 8.37 26.60 -1.78
N ILE A 471 8.88 25.52 -2.35
CA ILE A 471 10.00 25.59 -3.28
C ILE A 471 9.42 26.10 -4.59
N VAL A 472 9.40 27.41 -4.73
CA VAL A 472 9.24 28.08 -6.05
C VAL A 472 10.57 27.94 -6.78
N ASP A 473 10.59 27.13 -7.80
CA ASP A 473 11.73 26.98 -8.70
C ASP A 473 11.75 28.23 -9.63
N GLU A 474 12.57 29.22 -9.26
CA GLU A 474 12.90 30.35 -10.13
C GLU A 474 13.87 29.88 -11.22
N ASN A 475 13.35 29.49 -12.36
CA ASN A 475 14.06 29.49 -13.64
C ASN A 475 13.25 30.26 -14.66
N GLU A 476 13.27 31.60 -14.57
CA GLU A 476 13.03 32.46 -15.70
C GLU A 476 14.30 32.53 -16.55
N GLU A 477 14.38 31.74 -17.60
CA GLU A 477 15.28 32.00 -18.71
C GLU A 477 14.71 33.16 -19.54
N GLU A 478 15.45 34.29 -19.54
CA GLU A 478 15.25 35.41 -20.46
C GLU A 478 15.32 34.89 -21.91
N ILE A 479 14.20 34.90 -22.60
CA ILE A 479 14.16 34.72 -24.05
C ILE A 479 14.44 36.09 -24.70
N ASP A 480 15.67 36.24 -25.16
CA ASP A 480 16.12 37.33 -25.98
C ASP A 480 15.44 37.27 -27.37
N SER A 481 14.68 38.29 -27.71
CA SER A 481 14.01 38.43 -29.01
C SER A 481 14.97 38.99 -30.05
N PRO A 482 15.10 38.39 -31.24
CA PRO A 482 15.85 39.02 -32.34
C PRO A 482 14.99 40.09 -33.03
N SER A 483 15.56 41.27 -33.10
CA SER A 483 15.07 42.38 -33.91
C SER A 483 15.02 42.05 -35.40
N GLU A 484 13.95 42.50 -36.06
CA GLU A 484 13.84 42.64 -37.51
C GLU A 484 14.91 43.58 -38.03
N GLU A 485 15.62 43.16 -39.10
CA GLU A 485 16.09 44.04 -40.18
C GLU A 485 16.41 43.21 -41.42
N GLU A 486 15.70 43.62 -42.55
CA GLU A 486 15.90 43.38 -43.99
C GLU A 486 15.63 41.97 -44.54
#